data_eed13e3c2f5158d13ae9502f31eee887
#
_entry.id   eed13e3c2f5158d13ae9502f31eee887
#
_cell.length_a   1.000
_cell.length_b   1.000
_cell.length_c   1.000
_cell.angle_alpha   90.00
_cell.angle_beta   90.00
_cell.angle_gamma   90.00
#
_symmetry.space_group_name_H-M   'P 1'
#
loop_
_entity.id
_entity.type
_entity.pdbx_description
1 polymer ?
#
loop_
_entity_poly.entity_id
_entity_poly.type
_entity_poly.pdbx_seq_one_letter_code
_entity_poly.pdbx_strand_id
1 'polypeptide(L)'
;MYLGLIVLLTFHEFGHAWVALKCGDDTAKLQGRCSLNPIVHIDPIGTVLLPLAMIFLSMSGSGLGRFLIGWAKPVPVNPYNLRHPRLDDILVTMAGPAMNLVLAVGLMALARVGLVINSANVVQLGVQMASLSLLLCFFNLIPIPPLDGSHVLRILTNMSYETYWKFSRYGFIAIILVWQIPLIRDLIGTATYGTLNLLALCFDFPSQ
;
A
#
# COMPACT_ATOMS: atom_id res chain seq x y z
N MET A 1 12.74 4.42 8.04
CA MET A 1 11.86 4.26 6.86
C MET A 1 11.47 2.80 6.59
N TYR A 2 12.41 1.86 6.46
CA TYR A 2 12.09 0.46 6.09
C TYR A 2 11.16 -0.26 7.09
N LEU A 3 11.43 -0.16 8.40
CA LEU A 3 10.52 -0.72 9.42
C LEU A 3 9.12 -0.12 9.36
N GLY A 4 9.03 1.18 9.09
CA GLY A 4 7.75 1.86 8.89
C GLY A 4 6.99 1.30 7.67
N LEU A 5 7.69 1.03 6.57
CA LEU A 5 7.10 0.40 5.38
C LEU A 5 6.50 -0.98 5.73
N ILE A 6 7.21 -1.81 6.49
CA ILE A 6 6.69 -3.13 6.92
C ILE A 6 5.41 -2.97 7.75
N VAL A 7 5.39 -2.00 8.67
CA VAL A 7 4.18 -1.72 9.47
C VAL A 7 3.03 -1.29 8.58
N LEU A 8 3.24 -0.33 7.68
CA LEU A 8 2.21 0.17 6.78
C LEU A 8 1.67 -0.93 5.85
N LEU A 9 2.54 -1.77 5.30
CA LEU A 9 2.15 -2.94 4.50
C LEU A 9 1.35 -3.96 5.33
N THR A 10 1.72 -4.16 6.60
CA THR A 10 0.98 -5.07 7.50
C THR A 10 -0.46 -4.61 7.70
N PHE A 11 -0.67 -3.33 7.95
CA PHE A 11 -2.01 -2.77 8.09
C PHE A 11 -2.79 -2.80 6.79
N HIS A 12 -2.13 -2.55 5.66
CA HIS A 12 -2.72 -2.65 4.34
C HIS A 12 -3.25 -4.07 4.07
N GLU A 13 -2.42 -5.10 4.24
CA GLU A 13 -2.79 -6.50 4.08
C GLU A 13 -3.87 -6.92 5.10
N PHE A 14 -3.76 -6.47 6.34
CA PHE A 14 -4.79 -6.69 7.33
C PHE A 14 -6.14 -6.10 6.89
N GLY A 15 -6.15 -4.93 6.26
CA GLY A 15 -7.35 -4.32 5.70
C GLY A 15 -8.07 -5.26 4.74
N HIS A 16 -7.36 -5.83 3.77
CA HIS A 16 -7.89 -6.83 2.84
C HIS A 16 -8.46 -8.06 3.57
N ALA A 17 -7.67 -8.65 4.47
CA ALA A 17 -8.08 -9.83 5.24
C ALA A 17 -9.33 -9.59 6.08
N TRP A 18 -9.40 -8.44 6.74
CA TRP A 18 -10.50 -8.09 7.62
C TRP A 18 -11.81 -7.86 6.85
N VAL A 19 -11.74 -7.15 5.72
CA VAL A 19 -12.93 -6.90 4.88
C VAL A 19 -13.37 -8.19 4.18
N ALA A 20 -12.44 -9.02 3.68
CA ALA A 20 -12.77 -10.34 3.11
C ALA A 20 -13.56 -11.19 4.12
N LEU A 21 -13.08 -11.25 5.37
CA LEU A 21 -13.79 -11.95 6.46
C LEU A 21 -15.21 -11.39 6.69
N LYS A 22 -15.39 -10.07 6.65
CA LYS A 22 -16.71 -9.43 6.79
C LYS A 22 -17.62 -9.73 5.61
N CYS A 23 -17.05 -9.88 4.42
CA CYS A 23 -17.77 -10.24 3.18
C CYS A 23 -18.04 -11.75 3.04
N GLY A 24 -17.61 -12.57 4.00
CA GLY A 24 -17.91 -14.01 4.05
C GLY A 24 -16.74 -14.92 3.72
N ASP A 25 -15.61 -14.39 3.27
CA ASP A 25 -14.41 -15.18 3.00
C ASP A 25 -13.51 -15.26 4.24
N ASP A 26 -13.46 -16.43 4.87
CA ASP A 26 -12.62 -16.72 6.04
C ASP A 26 -11.25 -17.30 5.67
N THR A 27 -10.91 -17.41 4.39
CA THR A 27 -9.67 -18.03 3.90
C THR A 27 -8.44 -17.43 4.56
N ALA A 28 -8.34 -16.10 4.59
CA ALA A 28 -7.21 -15.41 5.23
C ALA A 28 -7.15 -15.65 6.74
N LYS A 29 -8.31 -15.70 7.41
CA LYS A 29 -8.41 -15.99 8.85
C LYS A 29 -7.94 -17.39 9.18
N LEU A 30 -8.38 -18.41 8.42
CA LEU A 30 -8.00 -19.82 8.61
C LEU A 30 -6.50 -20.03 8.39
N GLN A 31 -5.85 -19.21 7.55
CA GLN A 31 -4.40 -19.23 7.35
C GLN A 31 -3.62 -18.34 8.33
N GLY A 32 -4.28 -17.77 9.36
CA GLY A 32 -3.62 -16.89 10.34
C GLY A 32 -3.18 -15.53 9.77
N ARG A 33 -3.73 -15.13 8.59
CA ARG A 33 -3.33 -13.93 7.86
C ARG A 33 -4.17 -12.70 8.23
N CYS A 34 -5.30 -12.86 8.93
CA CYS A 34 -6.09 -11.78 9.49
C CYS A 34 -5.46 -11.32 10.82
N SER A 35 -4.27 -10.72 10.75
CA SER A 35 -3.42 -10.41 11.91
C SER A 35 -2.64 -9.13 11.68
N LEU A 36 -2.39 -8.36 12.74
CA LEU A 36 -1.48 -7.21 12.75
C LEU A 36 -0.02 -7.59 13.05
N ASN A 37 0.27 -8.89 13.16
CA ASN A 37 1.64 -9.36 13.29
C ASN A 37 2.36 -9.25 11.93
N PRO A 38 3.40 -8.42 11.79
CA PRO A 38 4.08 -8.24 10.51
C PRO A 38 4.73 -9.53 9.99
N ILE A 39 5.13 -10.46 10.86
CA ILE A 39 5.81 -11.69 10.47
C ILE A 39 4.97 -12.53 9.51
N VAL A 40 3.65 -12.56 9.69
CA VAL A 40 2.76 -13.34 8.81
C VAL A 40 2.61 -12.73 7.42
N HIS A 41 2.97 -11.45 7.23
CA HIS A 41 2.91 -10.71 5.97
C HIS A 41 4.27 -10.57 5.28
N ILE A 42 5.35 -11.06 5.90
CA ILE A 42 6.68 -11.02 5.30
C ILE A 42 6.74 -11.98 4.11
N ASP A 43 7.16 -11.45 2.97
CA ASP A 43 7.61 -12.22 1.82
C ASP A 43 9.14 -12.29 1.82
N PRO A 44 9.76 -13.50 1.79
CA PRO A 44 11.21 -13.62 1.87
C PRO A 44 11.96 -12.86 0.76
N ILE A 45 11.40 -12.77 -0.43
CA ILE A 45 12.01 -12.08 -1.57
C ILE A 45 11.63 -10.60 -1.55
N GLY A 46 10.33 -10.28 -1.52
CA GLY A 46 9.83 -8.91 -1.66
C GLY A 46 10.07 -8.05 -0.44
N THR A 47 9.95 -8.62 0.77
CA THR A 47 10.08 -7.86 2.01
C THR A 47 11.50 -7.93 2.59
N VAL A 48 12.31 -8.95 2.27
CA VAL A 48 13.63 -9.11 2.90
C VAL A 48 14.75 -8.98 1.87
N LEU A 49 14.82 -9.91 0.91
CA LEU A 49 15.97 -10.02 0.02
C LEU A 49 16.12 -8.79 -0.87
N LEU A 50 15.03 -8.34 -1.49
CA LEU A 50 15.07 -7.22 -2.44
C LEU A 50 15.42 -5.90 -1.76
N PRO A 51 14.79 -5.48 -0.64
CA PRO A 51 15.19 -4.27 0.05
C PRO A 51 16.63 -4.30 0.57
N LEU A 52 17.11 -5.45 1.07
CA LEU A 52 18.50 -5.60 1.49
C LEU A 52 19.47 -5.44 0.31
N ALA A 53 19.16 -6.05 -0.84
CA ALA A 53 19.95 -5.88 -2.05
C ALA A 53 19.98 -4.41 -2.51
N MET A 54 18.85 -3.70 -2.45
CA MET A 54 18.75 -2.29 -2.80
C MET A 54 19.55 -1.39 -1.83
N ILE A 55 19.51 -1.68 -0.54
CA ILE A 55 20.34 -0.99 0.46
C ILE A 55 21.81 -1.21 0.17
N PHE A 56 22.22 -2.44 -0.12
CA PHE A 56 23.62 -2.76 -0.46
C PHE A 56 24.08 -2.04 -1.74
N LEU A 57 23.24 -2.03 -2.78
CA LEU A 57 23.50 -1.29 -4.02
C LEU A 57 23.56 0.23 -3.79
N SER A 58 22.77 0.77 -2.87
CA SER A 58 22.85 2.18 -2.47
C SER A 58 24.19 2.52 -1.82
N MET A 59 24.73 1.64 -0.98
CA MET A 59 26.02 1.82 -0.33
C MET A 59 27.19 1.75 -1.33
N SER A 60 27.04 1.02 -2.44
CA SER A 60 28.04 0.93 -3.50
C SER A 60 28.05 2.14 -4.47
N GLY A 61 27.23 3.17 -4.19
CA GLY A 61 27.15 4.39 -5.01
C GLY A 61 26.32 4.24 -6.30
N SER A 62 25.67 3.09 -6.51
CA SER A 62 24.80 2.89 -7.67
C SER A 62 23.49 3.68 -7.48
N GLY A 63 23.07 4.43 -8.50
CA GLY A 63 21.80 5.18 -8.48
C GLY A 63 20.55 4.29 -8.31
N LEU A 64 20.69 2.98 -8.53
CA LEU A 64 19.61 1.99 -8.39
C LEU A 64 19.14 1.82 -6.93
N GLY A 65 20.04 2.00 -5.96
CA GLY A 65 19.69 1.89 -4.53
C GLY A 65 18.80 3.01 -3.98
N ARG A 66 18.48 4.03 -4.78
CA ARG A 66 17.54 5.10 -4.40
C ARG A 66 16.07 4.66 -4.43
N PHE A 67 15.78 3.53 -5.05
CA PHE A 67 14.42 2.98 -5.12
C PHE A 67 14.24 1.91 -4.05
N LEU A 68 13.50 2.22 -2.99
CA LEU A 68 13.08 1.21 -2.02
C LEU A 68 11.91 0.44 -2.64
N ILE A 69 12.23 -0.67 -3.31
CA ILE A 69 11.22 -1.57 -3.90
C ILE A 69 11.03 -2.75 -2.97
N GLY A 70 9.78 -3.09 -2.69
CA GLY A 70 9.43 -4.26 -1.89
C GLY A 70 7.94 -4.49 -1.93
N TRP A 71 7.53 -5.72 -1.61
CA TRP A 71 6.13 -6.09 -1.46
C TRP A 71 5.95 -7.01 -0.27
N ALA A 72 4.73 -7.00 0.29
CA ALA A 72 4.31 -7.98 1.29
C ALA A 72 3.82 -9.26 0.61
N LYS A 73 3.75 -10.33 1.37
CA LYS A 73 3.08 -11.55 0.94
C LYS A 73 1.58 -11.28 0.85
N PRO A 74 0.94 -11.39 -0.34
CA PRO A 74 -0.47 -11.03 -0.51
C PRO A 74 -1.39 -11.87 0.38
N VAL A 75 -2.48 -11.26 0.84
CA VAL A 75 -3.54 -11.97 1.57
C VAL A 75 -4.29 -12.89 0.61
N PRO A 76 -4.49 -14.19 0.98
CA PRO A 76 -5.29 -15.08 0.16
C PRO A 76 -6.78 -14.71 0.29
N VAL A 77 -7.41 -14.41 -0.83
CA VAL A 77 -8.85 -14.16 -0.96
C VAL A 77 -9.44 -15.18 -1.91
N ASN A 78 -10.52 -15.84 -1.49
CA ASN A 78 -11.27 -16.75 -2.33
C ASN A 78 -12.56 -16.06 -2.81
N PRO A 79 -12.63 -15.62 -4.08
CA PRO A 79 -13.80 -14.90 -4.58
C PRO A 79 -15.11 -15.70 -4.55
N TYR A 80 -15.02 -17.03 -4.52
CA TYR A 80 -16.19 -17.92 -4.45
C TYR A 80 -16.85 -17.96 -3.07
N ASN A 81 -16.15 -17.50 -2.01
CA ASN A 81 -16.68 -17.42 -0.66
C ASN A 81 -17.38 -16.08 -0.39
N LEU A 82 -17.21 -15.09 -1.27
CA LEU A 82 -17.81 -13.77 -1.12
C LEU A 82 -19.32 -13.84 -1.33
N ARG A 83 -20.09 -13.13 -0.49
CA ARG A 83 -21.57 -13.13 -0.55
C ARG A 83 -22.08 -12.45 -1.82
N HIS A 84 -21.47 -11.34 -2.22
CA HIS A 84 -21.79 -10.58 -3.41
C HIS A 84 -20.50 -10.42 -4.26
N PRO A 85 -20.14 -11.42 -5.09
CA PRO A 85 -18.80 -11.54 -5.67
C PRO A 85 -18.23 -10.29 -6.32
N ARG A 86 -19.05 -9.44 -6.96
CA ARG A 86 -18.57 -8.21 -7.60
C ARG A 86 -18.37 -7.06 -6.62
N LEU A 87 -19.36 -6.81 -5.75
CA LEU A 87 -19.28 -5.71 -4.78
C LEU A 87 -18.26 -6.00 -3.69
N ASP A 88 -18.30 -7.22 -3.16
CA ASP A 88 -17.40 -7.62 -2.09
C ASP A 88 -15.94 -7.66 -2.57
N ASP A 89 -15.68 -8.07 -3.83
CA ASP A 89 -14.35 -8.04 -4.42
C ASP A 89 -13.81 -6.59 -4.53
N ILE A 90 -14.66 -5.63 -4.91
CA ILE A 90 -14.29 -4.21 -4.89
C ILE A 90 -14.00 -3.74 -3.45
N LEU A 91 -14.87 -4.09 -2.49
CA LEU A 91 -14.70 -3.69 -1.09
C LEU A 91 -13.41 -4.26 -0.50
N VAL A 92 -13.14 -5.54 -0.75
CA VAL A 92 -11.91 -6.21 -0.33
C VAL A 92 -10.70 -5.55 -0.94
N THR A 93 -10.74 -5.31 -2.26
CA THR A 93 -9.64 -4.67 -2.99
C THR A 93 -9.35 -3.25 -2.50
N MET A 94 -10.39 -2.47 -2.26
CA MET A 94 -10.23 -1.08 -1.79
C MET A 94 -9.88 -0.98 -0.31
N ALA A 95 -9.98 -2.06 0.46
CA ALA A 95 -9.73 -2.07 1.89
C ALA A 95 -8.27 -1.77 2.25
N GLY A 96 -7.31 -2.27 1.46
CA GLY A 96 -5.88 -1.96 1.64
C GLY A 96 -5.58 -0.47 1.46
N PRO A 97 -5.88 0.11 0.29
CA PRO A 97 -5.74 1.55 0.06
C PRO A 97 -6.49 2.41 1.09
N ALA A 98 -7.72 2.04 1.46
CA ALA A 98 -8.48 2.75 2.49
C ALA A 98 -7.81 2.69 3.86
N MET A 99 -7.24 1.54 4.24
CA MET A 99 -6.49 1.40 5.49
C MET A 99 -5.27 2.32 5.49
N ASN A 100 -4.55 2.44 4.37
CA ASN A 100 -3.43 3.36 4.24
C ASN A 100 -3.86 4.83 4.39
N LEU A 101 -5.03 5.20 3.89
CA LEU A 101 -5.58 6.55 4.09
C LEU A 101 -5.91 6.80 5.57
N VAL A 102 -6.54 5.85 6.25
CA VAL A 102 -6.83 5.94 7.70
C VAL A 102 -5.56 6.07 8.51
N LEU A 103 -4.52 5.29 8.17
CA LEU A 103 -3.21 5.39 8.82
C LEU A 103 -2.57 6.76 8.60
N ALA A 104 -2.66 7.31 7.39
CA ALA A 104 -2.12 8.64 7.11
C ALA A 104 -2.78 9.72 7.99
N VAL A 105 -4.11 9.65 8.17
CA VAL A 105 -4.84 10.54 9.09
C VAL A 105 -4.32 10.38 10.53
N GLY A 106 -4.21 9.14 11.03
CA GLY A 106 -3.70 8.88 12.39
C GLY A 106 -2.24 9.34 12.59
N LEU A 107 -1.40 9.18 11.56
CA LEU A 107 0.00 9.60 11.59
C LEU A 107 0.14 11.15 11.57
N MET A 108 -0.75 11.84 10.85
CA MET A 108 -0.82 13.30 10.88
C MET A 108 -1.33 13.81 12.24
N ALA A 109 -2.29 13.11 12.87
CA ALA A 109 -2.70 13.41 14.23
C ALA A 109 -1.53 13.23 15.23
N LEU A 110 -0.73 12.16 15.08
CA LEU A 110 0.49 11.96 15.87
C LEU A 110 1.51 13.08 15.64
N ALA A 111 1.70 13.51 14.40
CA ALA A 111 2.57 14.65 14.08
C ALA A 111 2.07 15.95 14.74
N ARG A 112 0.75 16.17 14.80
CA ARG A 112 0.16 17.31 15.52
C ARG A 112 0.45 17.25 17.02
N VAL A 113 0.35 16.07 17.64
CA VAL A 113 0.79 15.90 19.04
C VAL A 113 2.26 16.25 19.19
N GLY A 114 3.11 15.85 18.23
CA GLY A 114 4.54 16.23 18.20
C GLY A 114 4.77 17.74 18.25
N LEU A 115 3.94 18.54 17.54
CA LEU A 115 3.99 20.01 17.60
C LEU A 115 3.62 20.53 19.00
N VAL A 116 2.59 19.96 19.63
CA VAL A 116 2.13 20.39 20.96
C VAL A 116 3.21 20.14 22.02
N ILE A 117 3.90 19.00 21.95
CA ILE A 117 4.98 18.65 22.90
C ILE A 117 6.36 19.18 22.48
N ASN A 118 6.45 20.00 21.42
CA ASN A 118 7.69 20.57 20.87
C ASN A 118 8.74 19.51 20.50
N SER A 119 8.31 18.35 19.99
CA SER A 119 9.20 17.27 19.56
C SER A 119 9.31 17.20 18.04
N ALA A 120 10.38 17.79 17.49
CA ALA A 120 10.64 17.78 16.04
C ALA A 120 10.74 16.34 15.47
N ASN A 121 11.28 15.40 16.24
CA ASN A 121 11.40 14.00 15.81
C ASN A 121 10.03 13.33 15.60
N VAL A 122 9.06 13.59 16.49
CA VAL A 122 7.70 13.03 16.38
C VAL A 122 6.98 13.65 15.19
N VAL A 123 7.13 14.97 15.00
CA VAL A 123 6.57 15.67 13.83
C VAL A 123 7.12 15.07 12.54
N GLN A 124 8.44 14.98 12.41
CA GLN A 124 9.11 14.49 11.22
C GLN A 124 8.71 13.03 10.91
N LEU A 125 8.72 12.18 11.93
CA LEU A 125 8.33 10.77 11.78
C LEU A 125 6.88 10.65 11.34
N GLY A 126 5.95 11.37 11.98
CA GLY A 126 4.53 11.33 11.64
C GLY A 126 4.27 11.77 10.20
N VAL A 127 4.83 12.91 9.77
CA VAL A 127 4.67 13.44 8.40
C VAL A 127 5.29 12.49 7.37
N GLN A 128 6.50 11.97 7.62
CA GLN A 128 7.16 11.05 6.70
C GLN A 128 6.40 9.73 6.55
N MET A 129 5.89 9.18 7.64
CA MET A 129 5.09 7.96 7.62
C MET A 129 3.72 8.17 6.97
N ALA A 130 3.08 9.32 7.20
CA ALA A 130 1.83 9.69 6.53
C ALA A 130 2.02 9.81 5.01
N SER A 131 3.09 10.49 4.59
CA SER A 131 3.44 10.60 3.16
C SER A 131 3.68 9.22 2.53
N LEU A 132 4.42 8.33 3.20
CA LEU A 132 4.66 6.96 2.72
C LEU A 132 3.36 6.15 2.64
N SER A 133 2.47 6.30 3.62
CA SER A 133 1.16 5.63 3.64
C SER A 133 0.27 6.10 2.49
N LEU A 134 0.23 7.40 2.21
CA LEU A 134 -0.49 7.95 1.06
C LEU A 134 0.11 7.50 -0.27
N LEU A 135 1.45 7.46 -0.37
CA LEU A 135 2.12 6.93 -1.54
C LEU A 135 1.72 5.48 -1.81
N LEU A 136 1.70 4.63 -0.77
CA LEU A 136 1.23 3.24 -0.89
C LEU A 136 -0.23 3.16 -1.30
N CYS A 137 -1.09 4.04 -0.75
CA CYS A 137 -2.50 4.13 -1.14
C CYS A 137 -2.63 4.38 -2.64
N PHE A 138 -2.06 5.48 -3.14
CA PHE A 138 -2.24 5.88 -4.55
C PHE A 138 -1.49 4.97 -5.52
N PHE A 139 -0.33 4.43 -5.13
CA PHE A 139 0.40 3.46 -5.93
C PHE A 139 -0.42 2.19 -6.16
N ASN A 140 -1.07 1.65 -5.11
CA ASN A 140 -1.91 0.46 -5.23
C ASN A 140 -3.21 0.70 -6.02
N LEU A 141 -3.63 1.95 -6.24
CA LEU A 141 -4.77 2.27 -7.08
C LEU A 141 -4.45 2.27 -8.58
N ILE A 142 -3.18 2.11 -8.98
CA ILE A 142 -2.82 1.97 -10.40
C ILE A 142 -3.48 0.69 -10.95
N PRO A 143 -4.16 0.76 -12.13
CA PRO A 143 -4.90 -0.36 -12.66
C PRO A 143 -4.00 -1.38 -13.40
N ILE A 144 -2.92 -1.82 -12.76
CA ILE A 144 -1.93 -2.75 -13.30
C ILE A 144 -1.74 -3.92 -12.33
N PRO A 145 -1.97 -5.18 -12.74
CA PRO A 145 -1.67 -6.33 -11.89
C PRO A 145 -0.18 -6.34 -11.45
N PRO A 146 0.14 -6.74 -10.23
CA PRO A 146 -0.73 -7.28 -9.19
C PRO A 146 -1.29 -6.24 -8.20
N LEU A 147 -1.32 -4.94 -8.56
CA LEU A 147 -1.80 -3.86 -7.69
C LEU A 147 -3.33 -3.91 -7.54
N ASP A 148 -3.85 -3.40 -6.43
CA ASP A 148 -5.28 -3.44 -6.09
C ASP A 148 -6.17 -2.80 -7.16
N GLY A 149 -5.78 -1.65 -7.72
CA GLY A 149 -6.52 -0.98 -8.77
C GLY A 149 -6.82 -1.86 -10.00
N SER A 150 -5.99 -2.89 -10.24
CA SER A 150 -6.21 -3.83 -11.34
C SER A 150 -7.41 -4.76 -11.13
N HIS A 151 -7.76 -5.09 -9.89
CA HIS A 151 -8.97 -5.84 -9.59
C HIS A 151 -10.22 -5.03 -9.93
N VAL A 152 -10.21 -3.73 -9.62
CA VAL A 152 -11.30 -2.82 -10.02
C VAL A 152 -11.43 -2.79 -11.54
N LEU A 153 -10.30 -2.63 -12.26
CA LEU A 153 -10.30 -2.68 -13.73
C LEU A 153 -10.86 -4.02 -14.25
N ARG A 154 -10.45 -5.15 -13.67
CA ARG A 154 -10.97 -6.49 -14.02
C ARG A 154 -12.49 -6.54 -13.91
N ILE A 155 -13.05 -6.02 -12.82
CA ILE A 155 -14.50 -6.04 -12.58
C ILE A 155 -15.24 -5.13 -13.57
N LEU A 156 -14.73 -3.93 -13.82
CA LEU A 156 -15.32 -2.97 -14.76
C LEU A 156 -15.32 -3.48 -16.20
N THR A 157 -14.26 -4.19 -16.59
CA THR A 157 -14.13 -4.77 -17.94
C THR A 157 -14.76 -6.16 -18.08
N ASN A 158 -15.38 -6.70 -17.02
CA ASN A 158 -15.88 -8.09 -16.96
C ASN A 158 -14.82 -9.13 -17.34
N MET A 159 -13.55 -8.87 -17.06
CA MET A 159 -12.46 -9.77 -17.36
C MET A 159 -12.53 -11.02 -16.46
N SER A 160 -12.35 -12.21 -17.04
CA SER A 160 -12.32 -13.46 -16.29
C SER A 160 -11.07 -13.54 -15.41
N TYR A 161 -11.15 -14.29 -14.29
CA TYR A 161 -9.99 -14.53 -13.42
C TYR A 161 -8.84 -15.21 -14.18
N GLU A 162 -9.14 -16.13 -15.11
CA GLU A 162 -8.13 -16.79 -15.91
C GLU A 162 -7.33 -15.80 -16.77
N THR A 163 -8.02 -14.89 -17.44
CA THR A 163 -7.40 -13.83 -18.25
C THR A 163 -6.58 -12.89 -17.37
N TYR A 164 -7.14 -12.47 -16.23
CA TYR A 164 -6.46 -11.62 -15.27
C TYR A 164 -5.13 -12.25 -14.79
N TRP A 165 -5.13 -13.55 -14.43
CA TRP A 165 -3.92 -14.26 -14.00
C TRP A 165 -2.86 -14.38 -15.09
N LYS A 166 -3.29 -14.51 -16.37
CA LYS A 166 -2.36 -14.49 -17.51
C LYS A 166 -1.62 -13.14 -17.61
N PHE A 167 -2.34 -12.04 -17.42
CA PHE A 167 -1.74 -10.70 -17.44
C PHE A 167 -0.88 -10.43 -16.19
N SER A 168 -1.32 -10.89 -15.01
CA SER A 168 -0.59 -10.68 -13.75
C SER A 168 0.81 -11.26 -13.77
N ARG A 169 1.06 -12.26 -14.59
CA ARG A 169 2.38 -12.87 -14.80
C ARG A 169 3.42 -11.87 -15.29
N TYR A 170 3.00 -10.86 -16.05
CA TYR A 170 3.86 -9.80 -16.59
C TYR A 170 3.73 -8.48 -15.79
N GLY A 171 2.94 -8.48 -14.75
CA GLY A 171 2.58 -7.27 -13.99
C GLY A 171 3.78 -6.55 -13.41
N PHE A 172 4.77 -7.26 -12.88
CA PHE A 172 5.99 -6.64 -12.36
C PHE A 172 6.75 -5.85 -13.44
N ILE A 173 6.86 -6.41 -14.65
CA ILE A 173 7.49 -5.72 -15.80
C ILE A 173 6.64 -4.51 -16.19
N ALA A 174 5.31 -4.66 -16.23
CA ALA A 174 4.41 -3.56 -16.56
C ALA A 174 4.51 -2.41 -15.55
N ILE A 175 4.63 -2.70 -14.26
CA ILE A 175 4.84 -1.68 -13.21
C ILE A 175 6.15 -0.91 -13.45
N ILE A 176 7.26 -1.61 -13.74
CA ILE A 176 8.55 -0.97 -14.02
C ILE A 176 8.44 -0.04 -15.22
N LEU A 177 7.80 -0.49 -16.31
CA LEU A 177 7.64 0.30 -17.52
C LEU A 177 6.75 1.52 -17.28
N VAL A 178 5.61 1.34 -16.61
CA VAL A 178 4.66 2.43 -16.31
C VAL A 178 5.28 3.45 -15.35
N TRP A 179 6.12 3.03 -14.43
CA TRP A 179 6.88 3.94 -13.56
C TRP A 179 7.87 4.83 -14.31
N GLN A 180 8.29 4.47 -15.54
CA GLN A 180 9.13 5.34 -16.38
C GLN A 180 8.33 6.49 -17.00
N ILE A 181 7.00 6.43 -17.01
CA ILE A 181 6.14 7.48 -17.57
C ILE A 181 6.06 8.64 -16.58
N PRO A 182 6.58 9.85 -16.93
CA PRO A 182 6.59 10.99 -16.02
C PRO A 182 5.19 11.34 -15.51
N LEU A 183 4.19 11.33 -16.41
CA LEU A 183 2.81 11.64 -16.08
C LEU A 183 2.26 10.79 -14.91
N ILE A 184 2.57 9.50 -14.87
CA ILE A 184 2.12 8.60 -13.79
C ILE A 184 2.76 8.98 -12.46
N ARG A 185 4.06 9.24 -12.47
CA ARG A 185 4.77 9.68 -11.26
C ARG A 185 4.24 11.01 -10.75
N ASP A 186 3.98 11.95 -11.66
CA ASP A 186 3.46 13.28 -11.34
C ASP A 186 2.03 13.19 -10.78
N LEU A 187 1.17 12.33 -11.34
CA LEU A 187 -0.17 12.08 -10.82
C LEU A 187 -0.13 11.50 -9.40
N ILE A 188 0.69 10.47 -9.16
CA ILE A 188 0.83 9.86 -7.83
C ILE A 188 1.43 10.87 -6.86
N GLY A 189 2.45 11.62 -7.28
CA GLY A 189 3.06 12.67 -6.48
C GLY A 189 2.05 13.75 -6.11
N THR A 190 1.31 14.27 -7.08
CA THR A 190 0.28 15.29 -6.86
C THR A 190 -0.83 14.80 -5.94
N ALA A 191 -1.31 13.56 -6.13
CA ALA A 191 -2.31 12.97 -5.24
C ALA A 191 -1.77 12.81 -3.81
N THR A 192 -0.53 12.32 -3.66
CA THR A 192 0.11 12.12 -2.35
C THR A 192 0.32 13.45 -1.62
N TYR A 193 0.98 14.42 -2.26
CA TYR A 193 1.27 15.72 -1.64
C TYR A 193 0.02 16.58 -1.48
N GLY A 194 -0.91 16.52 -2.44
CA GLY A 194 -2.19 17.22 -2.34
C GLY A 194 -3.00 16.74 -1.13
N THR A 195 -3.10 15.41 -0.94
CA THR A 195 -3.80 14.84 0.22
C THR A 195 -3.04 15.13 1.52
N LEU A 196 -1.72 15.05 1.51
CA LEU A 196 -0.91 15.38 2.70
C LEU A 196 -1.11 16.84 3.12
N ASN A 197 -1.14 17.77 2.16
CA ASN A 197 -1.39 19.20 2.41
C ASN A 197 -2.81 19.44 2.95
N LEU A 198 -3.82 18.74 2.41
CA LEU A 198 -5.17 18.80 2.95
C LEU A 198 -5.22 18.33 4.41
N LEU A 199 -4.56 17.21 4.72
CA LEU A 199 -4.46 16.75 6.10
C LEU A 199 -3.69 17.74 6.98
N ALA A 200 -2.62 18.35 6.49
CA ALA A 200 -1.88 19.38 7.21
C ALA A 200 -2.77 20.57 7.56
N LEU A 201 -3.61 21.04 6.64
CA LEU A 201 -4.59 22.07 6.92
C LEU A 201 -5.63 21.64 7.96
N CYS A 202 -6.16 20.40 7.86
CA CYS A 202 -7.13 19.86 8.83
C CYS A 202 -6.56 19.75 10.25
N PHE A 203 -5.26 19.58 10.40
CA PHE A 203 -4.57 19.47 11.69
C PHE A 203 -3.86 20.75 12.11
N ASP A 204 -4.16 21.89 11.50
CA ASP A 204 -3.58 23.22 11.80
C ASP A 204 -2.03 23.21 11.83
N PHE A 205 -1.41 22.58 10.83
CA PHE A 205 0.04 22.71 10.66
C PHE A 205 0.36 24.11 10.15
N PRO A 206 1.45 24.76 10.63
CA PRO A 206 1.87 26.04 10.12
C PRO A 206 2.14 25.93 8.60
N SER A 207 1.54 26.84 7.82
CA SER A 207 1.81 26.96 6.39
C SER A 207 3.31 27.24 6.19
N GLN A 208 3.98 26.37 5.41
CA GLN A 208 5.37 26.62 5.00
C GLN A 208 5.45 27.69 3.93
#